data_670e2514c7b776c4414c5bfb263b5fe0
#
_entry.id   670e2514c7b776c4414c5bfb263b5fe0
#
_cell.length_a   1.000
_cell.length_b   1.000
_cell.length_c   1.000
_cell.angle_alpha   90.00
_cell.angle_beta   90.00
_cell.angle_gamma   90.00
#
_symmetry.space_group_name_H-M   'P 1'
#
loop_
_entity.id
_entity.type
_entity.pdbx_description
1 polymer ?
#
loop_
_entity_poly.entity_id
_entity_poly.type
_entity_poly.pdbx_seq_one_letter_code
_entity_poly.pdbx_strand_id
1 'polypeptide(L)'
;MRADLASVGIETKPVDAALTGAFDTAVNGAAAAAVQDASNAVESAVNSPAARQVMGQAQLPALPDDPTYAGADAITGEPLTNPEPIGLLQEATQPDFVPKGTDPNYVWKNDWFSKVAAGKPQADYVLHRVPGSFYDAPQIPEESNTAMTNGKSLYGPGTPLYISEDTMCTLTAAGTDSEGRKVGITAGHCGNVGDPVSSADSWQVGPTGTLVSKNTYLDYSLIEFGSDAEVTRSYNGVTAYGVGGTTKPGDVTCKRGVATGTTCGATFQHGKQISVSQVCAMVGDSGAPVFRNGRIVGSVSRGLFPGLPSCRTPWQGALHNPTVVANTDAIIADLNRREGVGSGFTLPEN
;
A
#
# COMPACT_ATOMS: atom_id res chain seq x y z
N MET A 1 16.73 9.02 0.32
CA MET A 1 15.92 9.48 -0.84
C MET A 1 16.28 8.74 -2.14
N ARG A 2 17.52 8.80 -2.72
CA ARG A 2 17.81 8.06 -3.98
C ARG A 2 17.65 6.55 -3.83
N ALA A 3 18.14 5.97 -2.74
CA ALA A 3 17.97 4.55 -2.45
C ALA A 3 16.50 4.18 -2.27
N ASP A 4 15.71 5.06 -1.66
CA ASP A 4 14.27 4.83 -1.47
C ASP A 4 13.50 4.94 -2.79
N LEU A 5 13.87 5.88 -3.65
CA LEU A 5 13.29 6.01 -4.99
C LEU A 5 13.65 4.81 -5.88
N ALA A 6 14.89 4.35 -5.83
CA ALA A 6 15.31 3.15 -6.56
C ALA A 6 14.58 1.88 -6.08
N SER A 7 14.33 1.76 -4.77
CA SER A 7 13.62 0.61 -4.21
C SER A 7 12.15 0.51 -4.65
N VAL A 8 11.59 1.62 -5.14
CA VAL A 8 10.22 1.68 -5.68
C VAL A 8 10.17 1.86 -7.21
N GLY A 9 11.28 1.58 -7.90
CA GLY A 9 11.35 1.56 -9.36
C GLY A 9 11.46 2.94 -10.00
N ILE A 10 11.86 3.98 -9.26
CA ILE A 10 12.13 5.30 -9.81
C ILE A 10 13.62 5.43 -10.11
N GLU A 11 14.00 5.31 -11.39
CA GLU A 11 15.36 5.57 -11.83
C GLU A 11 15.66 7.08 -11.85
N THR A 12 16.62 7.50 -11.03
CA THR A 12 17.14 8.87 -11.07
C THR A 12 18.46 8.89 -11.84
N LYS A 13 18.50 9.56 -12.99
CA LYS A 13 19.78 9.76 -13.73
C LYS A 13 20.77 10.55 -12.87
N PRO A 14 22.08 10.25 -12.98
CA PRO A 14 23.09 11.07 -12.33
C PRO A 14 23.01 12.52 -12.85
N VAL A 15 22.83 13.46 -11.96
CA VAL A 15 22.86 14.89 -12.27
C VAL A 15 24.27 15.39 -11.98
N ASP A 16 24.77 16.30 -12.82
CA ASP A 16 26.08 16.91 -12.68
C ASP A 16 26.28 17.49 -11.26
N ALA A 17 27.44 17.23 -10.66
CA ALA A 17 27.73 17.54 -9.25
C ALA A 17 27.64 19.05 -8.92
N ALA A 18 27.86 19.93 -9.90
CA ALA A 18 27.71 21.37 -9.73
C ALA A 18 26.24 21.82 -9.68
N LEU A 19 25.37 21.13 -10.43
CA LEU A 19 23.91 21.33 -10.37
C LEU A 19 23.31 20.69 -9.13
N THR A 20 23.92 19.60 -8.63
CA THR A 20 23.42 18.90 -7.43
C THR A 20 23.55 19.77 -6.19
N GLY A 21 24.66 20.48 -6.03
CA GLY A 21 24.86 21.35 -4.85
C GLY A 21 23.93 22.56 -4.80
N ALA A 22 23.69 23.21 -5.94
CA ALA A 22 22.74 24.32 -6.03
C ALA A 22 21.28 23.87 -5.93
N PHE A 23 20.96 22.71 -6.52
CA PHE A 23 19.62 22.13 -6.47
C PHE A 23 19.31 21.52 -5.10
N ASP A 24 20.28 20.83 -4.46
CA ASP A 24 20.12 20.32 -3.09
C ASP A 24 19.95 21.45 -2.08
N THR A 25 20.63 22.58 -2.26
CA THR A 25 20.46 23.75 -1.38
C THR A 25 19.11 24.45 -1.61
N ALA A 26 18.69 24.59 -2.86
CA ALA A 26 17.43 25.25 -3.19
C ALA A 26 16.21 24.34 -2.91
N VAL A 27 16.30 23.05 -3.25
CA VAL A 27 15.19 22.10 -3.07
C VAL A 27 15.09 21.65 -1.61
N ASN A 28 16.21 21.42 -0.92
CA ASN A 28 16.17 21.08 0.50
C ASN A 28 15.76 22.31 1.35
N GLY A 29 16.15 23.52 0.96
CA GLY A 29 15.69 24.75 1.60
C GLY A 29 14.20 25.02 1.35
N ALA A 30 13.74 24.92 0.11
CA ALA A 30 12.33 25.10 -0.25
C ALA A 30 11.45 23.95 0.24
N ALA A 31 11.94 22.71 0.18
CA ALA A 31 11.23 21.55 0.71
C ALA A 31 11.19 21.58 2.24
N ALA A 32 12.26 21.97 2.91
CA ALA A 32 12.28 22.13 4.36
C ALA A 32 11.34 23.25 4.81
N ALA A 33 11.30 24.39 4.10
CA ALA A 33 10.38 25.48 4.37
C ALA A 33 8.92 25.06 4.11
N ALA A 34 8.64 24.39 2.99
CA ALA A 34 7.30 23.91 2.66
C ALA A 34 6.85 22.79 3.63
N VAL A 35 7.74 21.91 4.07
CA VAL A 35 7.46 20.90 5.10
C VAL A 35 7.23 21.58 6.45
N GLN A 36 8.01 22.62 6.80
CA GLN A 36 7.81 23.36 8.04
C GLN A 36 6.49 24.14 8.01
N ASP A 37 6.16 24.78 6.89
CA ASP A 37 4.90 25.51 6.73
C ASP A 37 3.69 24.56 6.73
N ALA A 38 3.80 23.40 6.05
CA ALA A 38 2.79 22.36 6.10
C ALA A 38 2.67 21.75 7.50
N SER A 39 3.80 21.53 8.20
CA SER A 39 3.82 21.06 9.59
C SER A 39 3.16 22.06 10.52
N ASN A 40 3.47 23.36 10.39
CA ASN A 40 2.86 24.44 11.17
C ASN A 40 1.35 24.59 10.87
N ALA A 41 0.95 24.42 9.59
CA ALA A 41 -0.46 24.45 9.19
C ALA A 41 -1.21 23.25 9.75
N VAL A 42 -0.61 22.05 9.70
CA VAL A 42 -1.17 20.83 10.29
C VAL A 42 -1.24 20.96 11.81
N GLU A 43 -0.18 21.46 12.45
CA GLU A 43 -0.15 21.69 13.90
C GLU A 43 -1.19 22.74 14.33
N SER A 44 -1.36 23.80 13.53
CA SER A 44 -2.42 24.79 13.74
C SER A 44 -3.82 24.22 13.54
N ALA A 45 -4.02 23.39 12.51
CA ALA A 45 -5.29 22.73 12.23
C ALA A 45 -5.63 21.69 13.31
N VAL A 46 -4.64 20.88 13.72
CA VAL A 46 -4.77 19.86 14.79
C VAL A 46 -4.99 20.53 16.16
N ASN A 47 -4.41 21.69 16.39
CA ASN A 47 -4.58 22.48 17.62
C ASN A 47 -5.81 23.42 17.58
N SER A 48 -6.56 23.46 16.48
CA SER A 48 -7.79 24.26 16.39
C SER A 48 -8.84 23.78 17.40
N PRO A 49 -9.68 24.68 17.95
CA PRO A 49 -10.75 24.29 18.88
C PRO A 49 -11.67 23.20 18.31
N ALA A 50 -11.95 23.23 17.01
CA ALA A 50 -12.78 22.24 16.34
C ALA A 50 -12.08 20.87 16.25
N ALA A 51 -10.79 20.83 15.93
CA ALA A 51 -10.01 19.58 15.91
C ALA A 51 -9.84 19.04 17.34
N ARG A 52 -9.60 19.89 18.33
CA ARG A 52 -9.53 19.48 19.74
C ARG A 52 -10.87 18.95 20.26
N GLN A 53 -11.98 19.46 19.79
CA GLN A 53 -13.31 18.96 20.13
C GLN A 53 -13.57 17.59 19.52
N VAL A 54 -13.12 17.36 18.29
CA VAL A 54 -13.21 16.06 17.60
C VAL A 54 -12.19 15.07 18.21
N MET A 55 -10.96 15.52 18.47
CA MET A 55 -9.92 14.68 19.08
C MET A 55 -10.08 14.52 20.59
N GLY A 56 -10.71 15.45 21.29
CA GLY A 56 -11.03 15.32 22.72
C GLY A 56 -12.17 14.33 23.00
N GLN A 57 -12.95 13.99 21.96
CA GLN A 57 -13.89 12.88 21.98
C GLN A 57 -13.26 11.57 21.49
N ALA A 58 -12.18 11.67 20.69
CA ALA A 58 -11.31 10.57 20.32
C ALA A 58 -10.12 10.52 21.30
N GLN A 59 -10.36 10.19 22.56
CA GLN A 59 -9.33 9.49 23.30
C GLN A 59 -9.07 8.21 22.48
N LEU A 60 -7.97 8.21 21.72
CA LEU A 60 -7.41 6.96 21.24
C LEU A 60 -7.20 6.13 22.48
N PRO A 61 -7.99 5.09 22.75
CA PRO A 61 -7.74 4.23 23.88
C PRO A 61 -6.30 3.77 23.76
N ALA A 62 -5.58 3.75 24.88
CA ALA A 62 -4.28 3.09 24.94
C ALA A 62 -4.52 1.70 24.31
N LEU A 63 -3.86 1.44 23.18
CA LEU A 63 -4.01 0.18 22.47
C LEU A 63 -3.72 -0.92 23.47
N PRO A 64 -4.64 -1.87 23.73
CA PRO A 64 -4.39 -2.92 24.67
C PRO A 64 -3.12 -3.66 24.25
N ASP A 65 -2.20 -3.86 25.18
CA ASP A 65 -1.00 -4.68 24.97
C ASP A 65 -1.35 -6.18 24.82
N ASP A 66 -2.65 -6.52 24.83
CA ASP A 66 -3.13 -7.91 24.78
C ASP A 66 -3.24 -8.38 23.31
N PRO A 67 -2.38 -9.35 22.95
CA PRO A 67 -2.36 -9.95 21.62
C PRO A 67 -3.58 -10.82 21.28
N THR A 68 -4.44 -11.13 22.24
CA THR A 68 -5.65 -11.93 22.02
C THR A 68 -6.83 -11.10 21.53
N TYR A 69 -6.67 -9.79 21.42
CA TYR A 69 -7.70 -8.88 20.94
C TYR A 69 -7.80 -8.93 19.41
N ALA A 70 -8.15 -10.10 18.87
CA ALA A 70 -8.49 -10.24 17.47
C ALA A 70 -9.96 -9.81 17.29
N GLY A 71 -10.20 -8.71 16.59
CA GLY A 71 -11.52 -8.42 16.06
C GLY A 71 -12.34 -7.36 16.78
N ALA A 72 -11.72 -6.36 17.42
CA ALA A 72 -12.45 -5.20 17.88
C ALA A 72 -12.08 -3.94 17.07
N ASP A 73 -13.06 -3.11 16.80
CA ASP A 73 -12.86 -1.76 16.27
C ASP A 73 -12.00 -0.95 17.26
N ALA A 74 -10.89 -0.38 16.78
CA ALA A 74 -9.95 0.38 17.59
C ALA A 74 -10.55 1.67 18.18
N ILE A 75 -11.71 2.11 17.67
CA ILE A 75 -12.42 3.33 18.08
C ILE A 75 -13.59 2.99 19.02
N THR A 76 -14.33 1.93 18.73
CA THR A 76 -15.55 1.57 19.47
C THR A 76 -15.38 0.42 20.44
N GLY A 77 -14.31 -0.38 20.31
CA GLY A 77 -14.09 -1.59 21.13
C GLY A 77 -15.06 -2.72 20.81
N GLU A 78 -15.92 -2.57 19.79
CA GLU A 78 -16.87 -3.60 19.39
C GLU A 78 -16.22 -4.66 18.50
N PRO A 79 -16.63 -5.93 18.60
CA PRO A 79 -16.15 -6.99 17.70
C PRO A 79 -16.47 -6.64 16.26
N LEU A 80 -15.45 -6.57 15.41
CA LEU A 80 -15.62 -6.39 13.96
C LEU A 80 -16.20 -7.70 13.38
N THR A 81 -17.50 -7.75 13.25
CA THR A 81 -18.19 -8.89 12.60
C THR A 81 -18.09 -8.86 11.08
N ASN A 82 -17.75 -7.75 10.50
CA ASN A 82 -17.28 -7.48 9.13
C ASN A 82 -16.89 -6.02 9.16
N PRO A 83 -15.68 -5.61 8.81
CA PRO A 83 -15.44 -4.20 8.60
C PRO A 83 -16.29 -3.79 7.41
N GLU A 84 -17.43 -3.13 7.68
CA GLU A 84 -18.08 -2.34 6.65
C GLU A 84 -16.99 -1.40 6.11
N PRO A 85 -16.72 -1.41 4.81
CA PRO A 85 -15.76 -0.50 4.23
C PRO A 85 -16.18 0.91 4.64
N ILE A 86 -15.29 1.66 5.29
CA ILE A 86 -15.52 3.07 5.53
C ILE A 86 -15.95 3.67 4.19
N GLY A 87 -17.03 4.46 4.14
CA GLY A 87 -17.78 4.80 2.93
C GLY A 87 -17.01 5.33 1.70
N LEU A 88 -15.72 5.76 1.89
CA LEU A 88 -14.79 6.04 0.79
C LEU A 88 -14.17 4.75 0.19
N LEU A 89 -14.18 3.65 0.92
CA LEU A 89 -13.78 2.34 0.44
C LEU A 89 -14.92 1.66 -0.34
N GLN A 90 -16.19 2.00 -0.06
CA GLN A 90 -17.35 1.49 -0.81
C GLN A 90 -17.34 1.91 -2.29
N GLU A 91 -16.78 3.08 -2.61
CA GLU A 91 -16.67 3.52 -4.02
C GLU A 91 -15.73 2.68 -4.87
N ALA A 92 -14.86 1.91 -4.27
CA ALA A 92 -13.86 1.12 -5.01
C ALA A 92 -14.20 -0.35 -5.14
N THR A 93 -15.11 -0.84 -4.33
CA THR A 93 -15.78 -2.12 -4.55
C THR A 93 -16.98 -1.94 -5.48
N GLN A 94 -16.95 -0.94 -6.37
CA GLN A 94 -18.06 -0.65 -7.27
C GLN A 94 -18.23 -1.79 -8.27
N PRO A 95 -19.49 -2.14 -8.60
CA PRO A 95 -19.81 -3.30 -9.45
C PRO A 95 -19.29 -3.25 -10.88
N ASP A 96 -18.70 -2.13 -11.30
CA ASP A 96 -18.14 -1.97 -12.65
C ASP A 96 -16.73 -2.57 -12.80
N PHE A 97 -16.11 -3.00 -11.70
CA PHE A 97 -14.82 -3.68 -11.73
C PHE A 97 -15.04 -5.19 -11.82
N VAL A 98 -15.02 -5.71 -13.04
CA VAL A 98 -15.16 -7.15 -13.31
C VAL A 98 -13.77 -7.73 -13.55
N PRO A 99 -13.19 -8.47 -12.59
CA PRO A 99 -11.84 -9.02 -12.71
C PRO A 99 -11.68 -10.03 -13.84
N LYS A 100 -12.77 -10.59 -14.34
CA LYS A 100 -12.78 -11.67 -15.33
C LYS A 100 -13.26 -11.25 -16.72
N GLY A 101 -13.20 -9.97 -17.07
CA GLY A 101 -13.50 -9.48 -18.40
C GLY A 101 -12.44 -9.88 -19.43
N THR A 102 -12.71 -9.61 -20.72
CA THR A 102 -11.77 -9.86 -21.82
C THR A 102 -10.53 -8.98 -21.78
N ASP A 103 -10.59 -7.84 -21.07
CA ASP A 103 -9.44 -6.99 -20.74
C ASP A 103 -9.56 -6.57 -19.26
N PRO A 104 -9.24 -7.45 -18.33
CA PRO A 104 -9.53 -7.27 -16.90
C PRO A 104 -8.60 -6.29 -16.20
N ASN A 105 -7.51 -5.87 -16.84
CA ASN A 105 -6.43 -5.26 -16.10
C ASN A 105 -6.37 -3.76 -16.25
N TYR A 106 -6.90 -3.21 -17.37
CA TYR A 106 -6.73 -1.79 -17.65
C TYR A 106 -7.93 -1.21 -18.39
N VAL A 107 -8.27 0.03 -18.04
CA VAL A 107 -9.14 0.89 -18.82
C VAL A 107 -8.28 1.92 -19.52
N TRP A 108 -8.26 1.88 -20.85
CA TRP A 108 -7.54 2.79 -21.71
C TRP A 108 -8.30 4.12 -21.85
N LYS A 109 -7.62 5.22 -21.59
CA LYS A 109 -8.16 6.56 -21.73
C LYS A 109 -7.23 7.40 -22.60
N ASN A 110 -7.75 7.99 -23.66
CA ASN A 110 -7.02 8.91 -24.54
C ASN A 110 -7.61 10.32 -24.57
N ASP A 111 -8.67 10.56 -23.78
CA ASP A 111 -9.25 11.88 -23.67
C ASP A 111 -8.31 12.86 -22.93
N TRP A 112 -8.45 14.14 -23.26
CA TRP A 112 -7.60 15.19 -22.71
C TRP A 112 -7.66 15.26 -21.18
N PHE A 113 -8.87 15.13 -20.60
CA PHE A 113 -9.03 15.22 -19.15
C PHE A 113 -8.28 14.11 -18.41
N SER A 114 -8.42 12.86 -18.84
CA SER A 114 -7.73 11.72 -18.23
C SER A 114 -6.20 11.87 -18.31
N LYS A 115 -5.67 12.35 -19.45
CA LYS A 115 -4.23 12.59 -19.61
C LYS A 115 -3.72 13.72 -18.72
N VAL A 116 -4.46 14.83 -18.62
CA VAL A 116 -4.12 15.94 -17.71
C VAL A 116 -4.24 15.50 -16.25
N ALA A 117 -5.32 14.83 -15.88
CA ALA A 117 -5.52 14.34 -14.53
C ALA A 117 -4.42 13.34 -14.08
N ALA A 118 -3.87 12.55 -15.01
CA ALA A 118 -2.73 11.67 -14.78
C ALA A 118 -1.37 12.39 -14.72
N GLY A 119 -1.33 13.71 -14.92
CA GLY A 119 -0.07 14.46 -15.03
C GLY A 119 0.70 14.19 -16.32
N LYS A 120 0.07 13.60 -17.33
CA LYS A 120 0.66 13.18 -18.61
C LYS A 120 -0.08 13.78 -19.82
N PRO A 121 -0.18 15.12 -19.94
CA PRO A 121 -0.98 15.75 -20.99
C PRO A 121 -0.50 15.46 -22.42
N GLN A 122 0.76 15.06 -22.57
CA GLN A 122 1.39 14.76 -23.86
C GLN A 122 1.41 13.25 -24.19
N ALA A 123 0.91 12.40 -23.29
CA ALA A 123 0.84 10.96 -23.56
C ALA A 123 -0.21 10.66 -24.64
N ASP A 124 0.01 9.60 -25.41
CA ASP A 124 -0.99 9.12 -26.37
C ASP A 124 -2.24 8.61 -25.65
N TYR A 125 -2.04 7.95 -24.50
CA TYR A 125 -3.08 7.41 -23.63
C TYR A 125 -2.56 7.30 -22.19
N VAL A 126 -3.48 7.02 -21.28
CA VAL A 126 -3.20 6.62 -19.90
C VAL A 126 -4.00 5.37 -19.57
N LEU A 127 -3.47 4.56 -18.68
CA LEU A 127 -4.09 3.33 -18.22
C LEU A 127 -4.60 3.53 -16.79
N HIS A 128 -5.85 3.17 -16.55
CA HIS A 128 -6.40 3.12 -15.19
C HIS A 128 -6.71 1.67 -14.84
N ARG A 129 -6.40 1.28 -13.63
CA ARG A 129 -6.62 -0.09 -13.14
C ARG A 129 -7.73 -0.16 -12.11
N VAL A 130 -7.93 0.93 -11.40
CA VAL A 130 -8.95 1.03 -10.35
C VAL A 130 -9.92 2.15 -10.71
N PRO A 131 -11.23 1.91 -10.68
CA PRO A 131 -12.23 2.93 -10.90
C PRO A 131 -12.02 4.15 -10.00
N GLY A 132 -12.15 5.34 -10.56
CA GLY A 132 -11.96 6.60 -9.85
C GLY A 132 -10.50 7.01 -9.59
N SER A 133 -9.52 6.19 -9.95
CA SER A 133 -8.12 6.61 -10.03
C SER A 133 -7.88 7.37 -11.34
N PHE A 134 -7.14 8.47 -11.25
CA PHE A 134 -6.60 9.17 -12.42
C PHE A 134 -5.09 8.97 -12.58
N TYR A 135 -4.48 8.14 -11.75
CA TYR A 135 -3.07 7.78 -11.95
C TYR A 135 -2.93 6.83 -13.14
N ASP A 136 -1.84 7.03 -13.86
CA ASP A 136 -1.46 6.07 -14.90
C ASP A 136 -0.89 4.80 -14.23
N ALA A 137 -1.58 3.69 -14.43
CA ALA A 137 -1.22 2.43 -13.81
C ALA A 137 0.04 1.83 -14.44
N PRO A 138 0.92 1.21 -13.64
CA PRO A 138 2.02 0.43 -14.18
C PRO A 138 1.49 -0.71 -15.07
N GLN A 139 2.17 -0.93 -16.19
CA GLN A 139 1.87 -2.06 -17.07
C GLN A 139 2.27 -3.39 -16.42
N ILE A 140 1.72 -4.49 -16.94
CA ILE A 140 2.12 -5.84 -16.53
C ILE A 140 3.62 -6.00 -16.76
N PRO A 141 4.41 -6.35 -15.75
CA PRO A 141 5.85 -6.48 -15.89
C PRO A 141 6.23 -7.75 -16.67
N GLU A 142 7.36 -7.70 -17.36
CA GLU A 142 7.83 -8.80 -18.21
C GLU A 142 8.09 -10.08 -17.39
N GLU A 143 8.57 -9.95 -16.16
CA GLU A 143 8.77 -11.09 -15.28
C GLU A 143 7.46 -11.80 -14.94
N SER A 144 6.34 -11.08 -14.83
CA SER A 144 5.01 -11.68 -14.63
C SER A 144 4.52 -12.39 -15.89
N ASN A 145 4.73 -11.77 -17.06
CA ASN A 145 4.42 -12.41 -18.37
C ASN A 145 5.24 -13.68 -18.53
N THR A 146 6.51 -13.67 -18.18
CA THR A 146 7.41 -14.84 -18.26
C THR A 146 6.92 -15.96 -17.34
N ALA A 147 6.57 -15.66 -16.11
CA ALA A 147 6.00 -16.64 -15.17
C ALA A 147 4.69 -17.22 -15.71
N MET A 148 3.81 -16.37 -16.24
CA MET A 148 2.52 -16.78 -16.81
C MET A 148 2.68 -17.74 -18.00
N THR A 149 3.69 -17.57 -18.86
CA THR A 149 3.96 -18.51 -19.96
C THR A 149 4.33 -19.91 -19.48
N ASN A 150 4.81 -20.02 -18.23
CA ASN A 150 5.12 -21.28 -17.56
C ASN A 150 3.95 -21.78 -16.69
N GLY A 151 2.76 -21.20 -16.82
CA GLY A 151 1.57 -21.54 -16.03
C GLY A 151 1.67 -21.12 -14.55
N LYS A 152 2.49 -20.11 -14.25
CA LYS A 152 2.73 -19.62 -12.90
C LYS A 152 2.27 -18.18 -12.74
N SER A 153 1.92 -17.82 -11.51
CA SER A 153 1.72 -16.43 -11.08
C SER A 153 2.90 -15.99 -10.23
N LEU A 154 3.52 -14.85 -10.58
CA LEU A 154 4.62 -14.27 -9.82
C LEU A 154 4.09 -13.26 -8.80
N TYR A 155 4.52 -13.39 -7.55
CA TYR A 155 4.13 -12.55 -6.44
C TYR A 155 5.33 -11.87 -5.80
N GLY A 156 5.30 -10.55 -5.74
CA GLY A 156 6.31 -9.71 -5.10
C GLY A 156 5.70 -8.43 -4.54
N PRO A 157 6.50 -7.54 -3.94
CA PRO A 157 6.00 -6.32 -3.32
C PRO A 157 5.32 -5.41 -4.35
N GLY A 158 4.05 -5.08 -4.13
CA GLY A 158 3.26 -4.26 -5.05
C GLY A 158 2.50 -5.03 -6.13
N THR A 159 2.53 -6.37 -6.13
CA THR A 159 1.70 -7.17 -7.05
C THR A 159 0.22 -6.86 -6.84
N PRO A 160 -0.53 -6.53 -7.90
CA PRO A 160 -1.98 -6.35 -7.81
C PRO A 160 -2.66 -7.69 -7.60
N LEU A 161 -3.59 -7.73 -6.65
CA LEU A 161 -4.32 -8.92 -6.25
C LEU A 161 -5.80 -8.80 -6.61
N TYR A 162 -6.35 -9.88 -7.16
CA TYR A 162 -7.77 -10.16 -7.09
C TYR A 162 -8.03 -11.11 -5.93
N ILE A 163 -8.91 -10.71 -5.02
CA ILE A 163 -9.35 -11.51 -3.87
C ILE A 163 -10.85 -11.75 -4.03
N SER A 164 -11.25 -13.01 -4.00
CA SER A 164 -12.57 -13.44 -4.46
C SER A 164 -12.83 -13.01 -5.91
N GLU A 165 -14.00 -12.45 -6.22
CA GLU A 165 -14.37 -12.13 -7.60
C GLU A 165 -14.30 -10.64 -7.93
N ASP A 166 -14.33 -9.77 -6.91
CA ASP A 166 -14.60 -8.34 -7.07
C ASP A 166 -13.65 -7.41 -6.29
N THR A 167 -12.80 -7.91 -5.43
CA THR A 167 -11.91 -7.07 -4.62
C THR A 167 -10.52 -6.98 -5.21
N MET A 168 -10.07 -5.74 -5.51
CA MET A 168 -8.69 -5.47 -5.89
C MET A 168 -7.93 -4.85 -4.72
N CYS A 169 -6.80 -5.47 -4.40
CA CYS A 169 -5.84 -5.00 -3.40
C CYS A 169 -4.41 -5.11 -3.92
N THR A 170 -3.46 -4.75 -3.09
CA THR A 170 -2.03 -4.81 -3.39
C THR A 170 -1.32 -5.74 -2.41
N LEU A 171 -0.36 -6.52 -2.88
CA LEU A 171 0.47 -7.38 -2.05
C LEU A 171 1.55 -6.57 -1.34
N THR A 172 1.66 -6.71 -0.02
CA THR A 172 2.72 -6.05 0.77
C THR A 172 4.07 -6.71 0.54
N ALA A 173 4.12 -8.01 0.68
CA ALA A 173 5.34 -8.82 0.51
C ALA A 173 4.96 -10.27 0.22
N ALA A 174 5.82 -10.96 -0.50
CA ALA A 174 5.77 -12.41 -0.67
C ALA A 174 7.10 -13.03 -0.23
N GLY A 175 7.04 -14.25 0.29
CA GLY A 175 8.22 -14.94 0.79
C GLY A 175 7.91 -16.35 1.22
N THR A 176 8.71 -16.87 2.13
CA THR A 176 8.52 -18.19 2.73
C THR A 176 8.46 -18.10 4.24
N ASP A 177 7.76 -19.02 4.86
CA ASP A 177 7.77 -19.17 6.32
C ASP A 177 8.82 -20.20 6.77
N SER A 178 8.89 -20.46 8.08
CA SER A 178 9.85 -21.39 8.68
C SER A 178 9.71 -22.84 8.21
N GLU A 179 8.57 -23.23 7.64
CA GLU A 179 8.33 -24.55 7.07
C GLU A 179 8.53 -24.58 5.55
N GLY A 180 8.97 -23.47 4.95
CA GLY A 180 9.20 -23.35 3.51
C GLY A 180 7.93 -23.17 2.68
N ARG A 181 6.77 -22.94 3.30
CA ARG A 181 5.53 -22.62 2.59
C ARG A 181 5.65 -21.23 1.97
N LYS A 182 5.20 -21.09 0.73
CA LYS A 182 5.11 -19.78 0.08
C LYS A 182 3.95 -19.00 0.66
N VAL A 183 4.21 -17.80 1.16
CA VAL A 183 3.22 -16.96 1.82
C VAL A 183 3.31 -15.51 1.37
N GLY A 184 2.18 -14.80 1.47
CA GLY A 184 2.08 -13.38 1.15
C GLY A 184 1.29 -12.63 2.21
N ILE A 185 1.56 -11.33 2.32
CA ILE A 185 0.89 -10.41 3.25
C ILE A 185 0.16 -9.35 2.44
N THR A 186 -1.09 -9.08 2.80
CA THR A 186 -1.90 -7.96 2.27
C THR A 186 -2.73 -7.35 3.38
N ALA A 187 -3.56 -6.32 3.11
CA ALA A 187 -4.41 -5.72 4.13
C ALA A 187 -5.52 -6.68 4.59
N GLY A 188 -5.89 -6.56 5.86
CA GLY A 188 -6.86 -7.44 6.50
C GLY A 188 -8.28 -7.30 5.93
N HIS A 189 -8.67 -6.09 5.57
CA HIS A 189 -10.00 -5.81 5.02
C HIS A 189 -10.17 -6.24 3.56
N CYS A 190 -9.11 -6.70 2.88
CA CYS A 190 -9.16 -7.13 1.48
C CYS A 190 -9.97 -8.41 1.23
N GLY A 191 -10.20 -9.24 2.26
CA GLY A 191 -10.97 -10.48 2.11
C GLY A 191 -11.14 -11.23 3.42
N ASN A 192 -11.68 -12.43 3.33
CA ASN A 192 -11.92 -13.31 4.46
C ASN A 192 -11.11 -14.60 4.33
N VAL A 193 -10.89 -15.27 5.44
CA VAL A 193 -10.24 -16.59 5.43
C VAL A 193 -11.04 -17.55 4.56
N GLY A 194 -10.33 -18.22 3.64
CA GLY A 194 -10.91 -19.10 2.63
C GLY A 194 -11.08 -18.45 1.25
N ASP A 195 -10.97 -17.12 1.14
CA ASP A 195 -11.10 -16.44 -0.14
C ASP A 195 -9.93 -16.79 -1.08
N PRO A 196 -10.21 -17.12 -2.35
CA PRO A 196 -9.17 -17.36 -3.35
C PRO A 196 -8.47 -16.08 -3.74
N VAL A 197 -7.16 -16.18 -4.02
CA VAL A 197 -6.30 -15.07 -4.41
C VAL A 197 -5.65 -15.35 -5.75
N SER A 198 -5.77 -14.38 -6.68
CA SER A 198 -5.10 -14.38 -7.98
C SER A 198 -4.20 -13.15 -8.11
N SER A 199 -3.12 -13.27 -8.88
CA SER A 199 -2.42 -12.08 -9.38
C SER A 199 -3.23 -11.47 -10.52
N ALA A 200 -3.51 -10.17 -10.45
CA ALA A 200 -4.18 -9.49 -11.55
C ALA A 200 -3.28 -9.38 -12.80
N ASP A 201 -1.96 -9.49 -12.66
CA ASP A 201 -1.01 -9.46 -13.76
C ASP A 201 -0.91 -10.80 -14.51
N SER A 202 -1.40 -11.88 -13.90
CA SER A 202 -1.46 -13.22 -14.49
C SER A 202 -2.79 -13.92 -14.18
N TRP A 203 -3.87 -13.16 -14.24
CA TRP A 203 -5.21 -13.62 -13.89
C TRP A 203 -5.67 -14.87 -14.68
N GLN A 204 -5.10 -15.09 -15.87
CA GLN A 204 -5.40 -16.24 -16.74
C GLN A 204 -4.98 -17.57 -16.10
N VAL A 205 -3.99 -17.55 -15.20
CA VAL A 205 -3.56 -18.73 -14.44
C VAL A 205 -4.64 -19.14 -13.43
N GLY A 206 -5.48 -18.19 -13.01
CA GLY A 206 -6.50 -18.38 -12.01
C GLY A 206 -5.98 -18.20 -10.58
N PRO A 207 -6.77 -18.60 -9.57
CA PRO A 207 -6.36 -18.52 -8.17
C PRO A 207 -5.17 -19.43 -7.89
N THR A 208 -4.11 -18.86 -7.36
CA THR A 208 -2.88 -19.56 -6.96
C THR A 208 -2.54 -19.40 -5.49
N GLY A 209 -3.42 -18.75 -4.73
CA GLY A 209 -3.33 -18.59 -3.28
C GLY A 209 -4.69 -18.58 -2.61
N THR A 210 -4.68 -18.66 -1.30
CA THR A 210 -5.89 -18.61 -0.44
C THR A 210 -5.56 -17.77 0.80
N LEU A 211 -6.49 -16.94 1.25
CA LEU A 211 -6.38 -16.27 2.55
C LEU A 211 -6.54 -17.27 3.67
N VAL A 212 -5.50 -17.48 4.47
CA VAL A 212 -5.49 -18.51 5.52
C VAL A 212 -5.55 -17.97 6.93
N SER A 213 -5.22 -16.70 7.11
CA SER A 213 -5.23 -16.03 8.41
C SER A 213 -5.50 -14.54 8.25
N LYS A 214 -6.11 -13.94 9.27
CA LYS A 214 -6.47 -12.51 9.29
C LYS A 214 -6.29 -11.95 10.69
N ASN A 215 -5.79 -10.73 10.77
CA ASN A 215 -5.81 -9.93 11.99
C ASN A 215 -6.49 -8.59 11.69
N THR A 216 -7.71 -8.43 12.12
CA THR A 216 -8.51 -7.22 11.88
C THR A 216 -8.00 -6.01 12.65
N TYR A 217 -7.35 -6.23 13.78
CA TYR A 217 -6.77 -5.17 14.60
C TYR A 217 -5.53 -4.54 13.96
N LEU A 218 -4.60 -5.37 13.47
CA LEU A 218 -3.41 -4.92 12.73
C LEU A 218 -3.71 -4.69 11.25
N ASP A 219 -4.93 -5.00 10.81
CA ASP A 219 -5.38 -4.90 9.42
C ASP A 219 -4.44 -5.59 8.43
N TYR A 220 -4.14 -6.88 8.69
CA TYR A 220 -3.45 -7.71 7.71
C TYR A 220 -4.14 -9.04 7.49
N SER A 221 -3.97 -9.59 6.30
CA SER A 221 -4.30 -10.97 5.94
C SER A 221 -3.06 -11.68 5.43
N LEU A 222 -2.98 -12.97 5.73
CA LEU A 222 -1.94 -13.87 5.26
C LEU A 222 -2.50 -14.74 4.14
N ILE A 223 -1.76 -14.81 3.04
CA ILE A 223 -2.04 -15.67 1.89
C ILE A 223 -1.09 -16.86 1.97
N GLU A 224 -1.59 -18.07 1.82
CA GLU A 224 -0.79 -19.26 1.51
C GLU A 224 -0.88 -19.51 0.01
N PHE A 225 0.27 -19.61 -0.65
CA PHE A 225 0.36 -19.84 -2.07
C PHE A 225 0.56 -21.32 -2.41
N GLY A 226 -0.06 -21.75 -3.49
CA GLY A 226 0.07 -23.11 -4.04
C GLY A 226 1.31 -23.30 -4.92
N SER A 227 1.34 -24.44 -5.61
CA SER A 227 2.44 -24.85 -6.50
C SER A 227 2.62 -23.91 -7.69
N ASP A 228 1.51 -23.32 -8.17
CA ASP A 228 1.48 -22.46 -9.37
C ASP A 228 1.75 -20.99 -9.05
N ALA A 229 2.16 -20.68 -7.84
CA ALA A 229 2.71 -19.40 -7.44
C ALA A 229 4.22 -19.45 -7.33
N GLU A 230 4.87 -18.38 -7.76
CA GLU A 230 6.27 -18.07 -7.50
C GLU A 230 6.36 -16.80 -6.65
N VAL A 231 7.31 -16.73 -5.74
CA VAL A 231 7.52 -15.58 -4.84
C VAL A 231 8.86 -14.93 -5.12
N THR A 232 8.88 -13.60 -5.09
CA THR A 232 10.08 -12.80 -5.34
C THR A 232 10.12 -11.60 -4.41
N ARG A 233 11.32 -11.10 -4.11
CA ARG A 233 11.49 -9.82 -3.44
C ARG A 233 11.53 -8.62 -4.38
N SER A 234 11.57 -8.87 -5.69
CA SER A 234 11.63 -7.84 -6.74
C SER A 234 10.45 -7.99 -7.67
N TYR A 235 9.64 -6.94 -7.84
CA TYR A 235 8.48 -6.95 -8.72
C TYR A 235 8.28 -5.59 -9.36
N ASN A 236 8.14 -5.54 -10.67
CA ASN A 236 7.86 -4.32 -11.45
C ASN A 236 8.82 -3.16 -11.10
N GLY A 237 10.12 -3.45 -11.08
CA GLY A 237 11.17 -2.49 -10.76
C GLY A 237 11.27 -2.10 -9.27
N VAL A 238 10.51 -2.72 -8.39
CA VAL A 238 10.58 -2.52 -6.94
C VAL A 238 11.26 -3.71 -6.28
N THR A 239 12.28 -3.45 -5.47
CA THR A 239 13.01 -4.49 -4.73
C THR A 239 12.96 -4.23 -3.23
N ALA A 240 12.54 -5.23 -2.46
CA ALA A 240 12.60 -5.22 -1.00
C ALA A 240 13.90 -5.88 -0.52
N TYR A 241 14.73 -5.13 0.19
CA TYR A 241 15.97 -5.65 0.78
C TYR A 241 15.76 -6.15 2.22
N GLY A 242 14.55 -6.07 2.73
CA GLY A 242 14.14 -6.58 4.03
C GLY A 242 12.74 -6.14 4.41
N VAL A 243 12.23 -6.75 5.46
CA VAL A 243 10.95 -6.40 6.08
C VAL A 243 11.22 -5.87 7.48
N GLY A 244 10.36 -4.97 7.94
CA GLY A 244 10.48 -4.33 9.26
C GLY A 244 11.38 -3.11 9.26
N GLY A 245 11.31 -2.39 10.34
CA GLY A 245 12.02 -1.14 10.61
C GLY A 245 11.08 -0.03 11.05
N THR A 246 11.65 0.93 11.76
CA THR A 246 10.90 2.06 12.33
C THR A 246 11.01 3.29 11.43
N THR A 247 9.96 4.08 11.40
CA THR A 247 9.95 5.43 10.83
C THR A 247 9.93 6.46 11.96
N LYS A 248 10.22 7.71 11.64
CA LYS A 248 10.13 8.84 12.57
C LYS A 248 9.32 9.96 11.91
N PRO A 249 8.70 10.85 12.68
CA PRO A 249 8.13 12.06 12.13
C PRO A 249 9.15 12.83 11.27
N GLY A 250 8.74 13.21 10.07
CA GLY A 250 9.58 13.84 9.06
C GLY A 250 10.32 12.90 8.10
N ASP A 251 10.39 11.59 8.38
CA ASP A 251 10.93 10.63 7.43
C ASP A 251 10.05 10.57 6.17
N VAL A 252 10.68 10.54 5.02
CA VAL A 252 9.98 10.28 3.75
C VAL A 252 9.86 8.77 3.57
N THR A 253 8.63 8.33 3.35
CA THR A 253 8.30 6.96 2.97
C THR A 253 7.67 6.94 1.59
N CYS A 254 7.86 5.87 0.84
CA CYS A 254 7.25 5.67 -0.46
C CYS A 254 6.45 4.38 -0.45
N LYS A 255 5.30 4.37 -1.11
CA LYS A 255 4.51 3.14 -1.30
C LYS A 255 4.42 2.78 -2.78
N ARG A 256 4.16 1.52 -3.08
CA ARG A 256 3.83 1.02 -4.42
C ARG A 256 2.49 0.32 -4.38
N GLY A 257 1.48 0.90 -5.02
CA GLY A 257 0.14 0.35 -5.02
C GLY A 257 -0.49 0.29 -6.41
N VAL A 258 -1.54 -0.48 -6.56
CA VAL A 258 -2.18 -0.73 -7.85
C VAL A 258 -2.95 0.47 -8.37
N ALA A 259 -3.55 1.26 -7.47
CA ALA A 259 -4.43 2.37 -7.85
C ALA A 259 -3.67 3.66 -8.15
N THR A 260 -2.67 4.00 -7.33
CA THR A 260 -1.95 5.28 -7.44
C THR A 260 -0.45 5.10 -7.67
N GLY A 261 -0.02 3.89 -8.02
CA GLY A 261 1.36 3.59 -8.38
C GLY A 261 2.34 3.89 -7.26
N THR A 262 3.49 4.47 -7.61
CA THR A 262 4.52 4.88 -6.65
C THR A 262 4.27 6.32 -6.19
N THR A 263 4.06 6.49 -4.90
CA THR A 263 3.89 7.82 -4.27
C THR A 263 4.69 7.89 -2.99
N CYS A 264 5.21 9.07 -2.68
CA CYS A 264 6.02 9.32 -1.50
C CYS A 264 5.40 10.43 -0.65
N GLY A 265 5.58 10.36 0.67
CA GLY A 265 5.08 11.35 1.61
C GLY A 265 5.82 11.32 2.93
N ALA A 266 5.67 12.38 3.72
CA ALA A 266 6.26 12.46 5.04
C ALA A 266 5.50 11.60 6.03
N THR A 267 6.20 10.95 6.95
CA THR A 267 5.62 10.31 8.11
C THR A 267 5.29 11.36 9.16
N PHE A 268 4.06 11.39 9.63
CA PHE A 268 3.62 12.30 10.69
C PHE A 268 3.78 11.68 12.08
N GLN A 269 3.49 10.40 12.18
CA GLN A 269 3.50 9.67 13.44
C GLN A 269 3.93 8.22 13.23
N HIS A 270 4.64 7.69 14.21
CA HIS A 270 4.97 6.27 14.29
C HIS A 270 4.63 5.74 15.68
N GLY A 271 3.75 4.74 15.73
CA GLY A 271 3.40 3.98 16.91
C GLY A 271 3.96 2.56 16.84
N LYS A 272 3.68 1.73 17.83
CA LYS A 272 4.11 0.32 17.83
C LYS A 272 3.49 -0.50 16.71
N GLN A 273 2.22 -0.24 16.40
CA GLN A 273 1.41 -1.05 15.49
C GLN A 273 1.12 -0.35 14.17
N ILE A 274 0.94 0.95 14.21
CA ILE A 274 0.60 1.77 13.05
C ILE A 274 1.50 2.99 12.97
N SER A 275 1.66 3.46 11.73
CA SER A 275 2.23 4.76 11.40
C SER A 275 1.23 5.56 10.59
N VAL A 276 1.39 6.87 10.58
CA VAL A 276 0.59 7.78 9.75
C VAL A 276 1.53 8.51 8.80
N SER A 277 1.24 8.46 7.51
CA SER A 277 2.07 9.05 6.46
C SER A 277 1.21 9.80 5.44
N GLN A 278 1.81 10.79 4.78
CA GLN A 278 1.20 11.52 3.67
C GLN A 278 1.47 10.86 2.31
N VAL A 279 1.74 9.55 2.28
CA VAL A 279 1.75 8.83 1.00
C VAL A 279 0.35 8.90 0.38
N CYS A 280 0.32 9.19 -0.92
CA CYS A 280 -0.94 9.21 -1.65
C CYS A 280 -1.46 7.79 -1.80
N ALA A 281 -2.66 7.53 -1.33
CA ALA A 281 -3.32 6.24 -1.45
C ALA A 281 -4.82 6.40 -1.65
N MET A 282 -5.39 5.46 -2.35
CA MET A 282 -6.81 5.28 -2.50
C MET A 282 -7.15 3.79 -2.48
N VAL A 283 -8.39 3.48 -2.68
CA VAL A 283 -8.88 2.11 -2.77
C VAL A 283 -8.15 1.36 -3.89
N GLY A 284 -7.84 0.09 -3.65
CA GLY A 284 -6.92 -0.71 -4.48
C GLY A 284 -5.48 -0.67 -3.98
N ASP A 285 -5.04 0.42 -3.35
CA ASP A 285 -3.71 0.50 -2.72
C ASP A 285 -3.67 -0.20 -1.34
N SER A 286 -4.78 -0.73 -0.85
CA SER A 286 -4.86 -1.53 0.38
C SER A 286 -3.88 -2.69 0.30
N GLY A 287 -3.03 -2.84 1.33
CA GLY A 287 -1.94 -3.82 1.32
C GLY A 287 -0.68 -3.36 0.60
N ALA A 288 -0.65 -2.19 -0.02
CA ALA A 288 0.55 -1.71 -0.71
C ALA A 288 1.75 -1.61 0.24
N PRO A 289 2.94 -2.10 -0.18
CA PRO A 289 4.15 -1.98 0.62
C PRO A 289 4.56 -0.52 0.77
N VAL A 290 4.89 -0.14 1.99
CA VAL A 290 5.47 1.15 2.32
C VAL A 290 6.95 0.96 2.60
N PHE A 291 7.78 1.67 1.84
CA PHE A 291 9.23 1.53 1.87
C PHE A 291 9.92 2.68 2.59
N ARG A 292 10.99 2.33 3.31
CA ARG A 292 12.01 3.25 3.80
C ARG A 292 13.37 2.58 3.72
N ASN A 293 14.35 3.25 3.11
CA ASN A 293 15.71 2.73 2.92
C ASN A 293 15.73 1.32 2.31
N GLY A 294 14.85 1.05 1.33
CA GLY A 294 14.76 -0.24 0.65
C GLY A 294 14.13 -1.37 1.48
N ARG A 295 13.60 -1.09 2.66
CA ARG A 295 12.90 -2.06 3.50
C ARG A 295 11.40 -1.79 3.48
N ILE A 296 10.60 -2.83 3.53
CA ILE A 296 9.15 -2.72 3.71
C ILE A 296 8.90 -2.48 5.20
N VAL A 297 8.54 -1.23 5.56
CA VAL A 297 8.29 -0.83 6.95
C VAL A 297 6.80 -0.86 7.31
N GLY A 298 5.93 -1.05 6.34
CA GLY A 298 4.50 -1.14 6.60
C GLY A 298 3.68 -1.53 5.37
N SER A 299 2.40 -1.73 5.61
CA SER A 299 1.33 -2.05 4.67
C SER A 299 0.27 -0.95 4.69
N VAL A 300 -0.15 -0.45 3.56
CA VAL A 300 -1.24 0.54 3.48
C VAL A 300 -2.53 -0.08 3.99
N SER A 301 -3.16 0.60 4.95
CA SER A 301 -4.40 0.17 5.59
C SER A 301 -5.58 1.03 5.13
N ARG A 302 -5.70 2.26 5.62
CA ARG A 302 -6.87 3.12 5.39
C ARG A 302 -6.51 4.60 5.47
N GLY A 303 -7.49 5.46 5.17
CA GLY A 303 -7.40 6.88 5.50
C GLY A 303 -7.56 7.11 7.01
N LEU A 304 -6.88 8.13 7.53
CA LEU A 304 -6.90 8.46 8.96
C LEU A 304 -8.24 9.04 9.40
N PHE A 305 -8.83 9.92 8.58
CA PHE A 305 -10.05 10.65 8.93
C PHE A 305 -11.21 10.23 8.02
N PRO A 306 -12.32 9.73 8.59
CA PRO A 306 -13.54 9.49 7.82
C PRO A 306 -14.02 10.78 7.13
N GLY A 307 -14.41 10.68 5.87
CA GLY A 307 -14.98 11.79 5.11
C GLY A 307 -13.97 12.73 4.43
N LEU A 308 -12.65 12.60 4.69
CA LEU A 308 -11.66 13.30 3.90
C LEU A 308 -11.40 12.58 2.55
N PRO A 309 -11.16 13.35 1.47
CA PRO A 309 -10.96 12.77 0.15
C PRO A 309 -9.69 11.92 0.10
N SER A 310 -9.78 10.76 -0.55
CA SER A 310 -8.62 9.97 -0.92
C SER A 310 -7.81 10.67 -2.01
N CYS A 311 -6.57 10.22 -2.20
CA CYS A 311 -5.71 10.77 -3.22
C CYS A 311 -5.98 10.06 -4.56
N ARG A 312 -6.57 10.77 -5.53
CA ARG A 312 -7.02 10.22 -6.81
C ARG A 312 -6.22 10.68 -8.01
N THR A 313 -5.41 11.73 -7.86
CA THR A 313 -4.65 12.34 -8.94
C THR A 313 -3.32 12.90 -8.43
N PRO A 314 -2.24 12.88 -9.23
CA PRO A 314 -0.96 13.49 -8.88
C PRO A 314 -1.04 14.97 -8.48
N TRP A 315 -2.07 15.68 -8.96
CA TRP A 315 -2.26 17.11 -8.72
C TRP A 315 -2.76 17.45 -7.30
N GLN A 316 -3.24 16.47 -6.55
CA GLN A 316 -3.69 16.72 -5.17
C GLN A 316 -2.54 17.11 -4.23
N GLY A 317 -1.30 16.76 -4.58
CA GLY A 317 -0.15 17.01 -3.72
C GLY A 317 -0.37 16.44 -2.32
N ALA A 318 -0.33 17.30 -1.30
CA ALA A 318 -0.60 16.93 0.09
C ALA A 318 -2.09 17.08 0.50
N LEU A 319 -2.98 17.46 -0.42
CA LEU A 319 -4.39 17.75 -0.14
C LEU A 319 -5.24 16.47 -0.21
N HIS A 320 -4.94 15.50 0.62
CA HIS A 320 -5.70 14.26 0.74
C HIS A 320 -5.65 13.72 2.16
N ASN A 321 -6.50 12.74 2.42
CA ASN A 321 -6.53 12.05 3.71
C ASN A 321 -5.16 11.42 4.02
N PRO A 322 -4.54 11.70 5.18
CA PRO A 322 -3.35 10.98 5.60
C PRO A 322 -3.62 9.47 5.65
N THR A 323 -2.63 8.71 5.26
CA THR A 323 -2.72 7.25 5.15
C THR A 323 -2.24 6.60 6.45
N VAL A 324 -3.08 5.73 7.01
CA VAL A 324 -2.71 4.80 8.08
C VAL A 324 -1.98 3.61 7.47
N VAL A 325 -0.86 3.29 8.05
CA VAL A 325 0.04 2.21 7.61
C VAL A 325 0.19 1.23 8.76
N ALA A 326 -0.14 -0.04 8.54
CA ALA A 326 0.14 -1.11 9.51
C ALA A 326 1.64 -1.43 9.50
N ASN A 327 2.30 -1.37 10.65
CA ASN A 327 3.74 -1.57 10.75
C ASN A 327 4.10 -3.05 10.53
N THR A 328 5.02 -3.33 9.62
CA THR A 328 5.41 -4.72 9.33
C THR A 328 6.11 -5.40 10.48
N ASP A 329 6.81 -4.66 11.36
CA ASP A 329 7.37 -5.24 12.61
C ASP A 329 6.27 -5.83 13.49
N ALA A 330 5.13 -5.15 13.63
CA ALA A 330 4.00 -5.64 14.40
C ALA A 330 3.33 -6.85 13.73
N ILE A 331 3.20 -6.83 12.40
CA ILE A 331 2.65 -7.95 11.63
C ILE A 331 3.52 -9.19 11.79
N ILE A 332 4.84 -9.09 11.59
CA ILE A 332 5.77 -10.21 11.72
C ILE A 332 5.81 -10.74 13.17
N ALA A 333 5.80 -9.84 14.15
CA ALA A 333 5.73 -10.26 15.56
C ALA A 333 4.44 -11.03 15.87
N ASP A 334 3.30 -10.61 15.29
CA ASP A 334 2.02 -11.31 15.46
C ASP A 334 2.04 -12.68 14.78
N LEU A 335 2.55 -12.79 13.55
CA LEU A 335 2.69 -14.05 12.85
C LEU A 335 3.57 -15.04 13.63
N ASN A 336 4.72 -14.58 14.13
CA ASN A 336 5.62 -15.43 14.94
C ASN A 336 4.99 -15.89 16.25
N ARG A 337 4.17 -15.05 16.89
CA ARG A 337 3.49 -15.39 18.14
C ARG A 337 2.35 -16.40 17.95
N ARG A 338 1.65 -16.32 16.80
CA ARG A 338 0.54 -17.23 16.50
C ARG A 338 1.01 -18.62 16.11
N GLU A 339 2.27 -18.73 15.69
CA GLU A 339 2.84 -19.95 15.14
C GLU A 339 2.09 -20.44 13.87
N GLY A 340 2.53 -21.51 13.25
CA GLY A 340 1.90 -22.06 12.06
C GLY A 340 2.21 -21.29 10.79
N VAL A 341 1.24 -21.15 9.88
CA VAL A 341 1.47 -20.54 8.56
C VAL A 341 1.90 -19.09 8.72
N GLY A 342 3.02 -18.74 8.05
CA GLY A 342 3.60 -17.39 8.05
C GLY A 342 4.57 -17.12 9.20
N SER A 343 4.70 -18.00 10.20
CA SER A 343 5.69 -17.87 11.27
C SER A 343 7.10 -17.99 10.69
N GLY A 344 8.02 -17.11 11.10
CA GLY A 344 9.37 -17.07 10.55
C GLY A 344 9.43 -16.54 9.12
N PHE A 345 8.50 -15.66 8.73
CA PHE A 345 8.45 -15.06 7.38
C PHE A 345 9.79 -14.46 6.98
N THR A 346 10.27 -14.84 5.79
CA THR A 346 11.48 -14.31 5.17
C THR A 346 11.23 -13.99 3.69
N LEU A 347 11.87 -12.91 3.21
CA LEU A 347 11.89 -12.62 1.78
C LEU A 347 12.76 -13.64 1.03
N PRO A 348 12.45 -13.92 -0.25
CA PRO A 348 13.32 -14.71 -1.10
C PRO A 348 14.72 -14.09 -1.24
N GLU A 349 15.73 -14.92 -1.49
CA GLU A 349 17.12 -14.44 -1.66
C GLU A 349 17.36 -13.79 -3.02
N ASN A 350 16.50 -14.01 -4.00
CA ASN A 350 16.59 -13.54 -5.40
C ASN A 350 15.78 -12.27 -5.68
#